data_28cec55ed23586ff627af8f6dff253c1
#
_entry.id   28cec55ed23586ff627af8f6dff253c1
#
_cell.length_a   1.000
_cell.length_b   1.000
_cell.length_c   1.000
_cell.angle_alpha   90.00
_cell.angle_beta   90.00
_cell.angle_gamma   90.00
#
_symmetry.space_group_name_H-M   'P 1'
#
loop_
_entity.id
_entity.type
_entity.pdbx_description
1 polymer ?
#
loop_
_entity_poly.entity_id
_entity_poly.type
_entity_poly.pdbx_seq_one_letter_code
_entity_poly.pdbx_strand_id
1 'polypeptide(L)' 'MMLDELSQKEFINLNNGERLGIIADADILVDEKTGQILSFLMPERKLQFKLFGESEDIEIPWDSIRKIGNDMIIVELEDF' A
#
# COMPACT_ATOMS: atom_id res chain seq x y z
N MET A 1 -10.06 -14.61 -4.76
CA MET A 1 -10.09 -13.69 -3.60
C MET A 1 -10.98 -12.52 -3.92
N MET A 2 -11.81 -12.15 -2.97
CA MET A 2 -12.70 -11.04 -3.16
C MET A 2 -12.03 -9.76 -2.70
N LEU A 3 -12.50 -8.64 -3.22
CA LEU A 3 -11.95 -7.36 -2.83
C LEU A 3 -12.06 -7.14 -1.32
N ASP A 4 -13.14 -7.59 -0.74
CA ASP A 4 -13.35 -7.47 0.68
C ASP A 4 -12.27 -8.18 1.47
N GLU A 5 -11.84 -9.33 0.98
CA GLU A 5 -10.78 -10.07 1.63
C GLU A 5 -9.45 -9.35 1.47
N LEU A 6 -9.21 -8.84 0.29
CA LEU A 6 -7.98 -8.14 0.01
C LEU A 6 -7.85 -6.90 0.88
N SER A 7 -8.95 -6.18 1.08
CA SER A 7 -8.92 -4.91 1.77
C SER A 7 -8.52 -5.04 3.23
N GLN A 8 -8.64 -6.21 3.79
CA GLN A 8 -8.31 -6.41 5.20
C GLN A 8 -6.87 -6.80 5.43
N LYS A 9 -6.12 -7.01 4.38
CA LYS A 9 -4.74 -7.43 4.50
C LYS A 9 -3.83 -6.23 4.72
N GLU A 10 -2.71 -6.50 5.35
CA GLU A 10 -1.76 -5.45 5.69
C GLU A 10 -0.53 -5.55 4.82
N PHE A 11 -0.01 -4.43 4.38
CA PHE A 11 1.24 -4.41 3.61
C PHE A 11 2.43 -4.49 4.55
N ILE A 12 3.36 -5.38 4.22
CA ILE A 12 4.61 -5.50 4.95
C ILE A 12 5.74 -5.35 3.95
N ASN A 13 6.68 -4.46 4.25
CA ASN A 13 7.81 -4.26 3.36
C ASN A 13 8.88 -5.30 3.69
N LEU A 14 9.19 -6.11 2.71
CA LEU A 14 10.15 -7.18 2.87
C LEU A 14 11.53 -6.67 3.26
N ASN A 15 11.93 -5.53 2.76
CA ASN A 15 13.29 -5.05 2.97
C ASN A 15 13.56 -4.60 4.39
N ASN A 16 12.59 -4.11 5.09
CA ASN A 16 12.83 -3.63 6.45
C ASN A 16 11.81 -4.13 7.47
N GLY A 17 10.88 -4.97 7.03
CA GLY A 17 9.89 -5.53 7.95
C GLY A 17 8.83 -4.54 8.40
N GLU A 18 8.79 -3.38 7.80
CA GLU A 18 7.89 -2.34 8.29
C GLU A 18 6.47 -2.59 7.85
N ARG A 19 5.54 -2.32 8.74
CA ARG A 19 4.12 -2.44 8.42
C ARG A 19 3.66 -1.12 7.85
N LEU A 20 3.09 -1.18 6.67
CA LEU A 20 2.73 0.03 5.97
C LEU A 20 1.27 0.41 6.12
N GLY A 21 0.46 -0.49 6.64
CA GLY A 21 -0.95 -0.21 6.83
C GLY A 21 -1.83 -1.19 6.11
N ILE A 22 -3.12 -1.05 6.32
CA ILE A 22 -4.12 -1.97 5.78
C ILE A 22 -4.62 -1.45 4.46
N ILE A 23 -4.83 -2.33 3.51
CA ILE A 23 -5.28 -1.94 2.18
C ILE A 23 -6.56 -1.11 2.23
N ALA A 24 -7.43 -1.38 3.18
CA ALA A 24 -8.68 -0.62 3.28
C ALA A 24 -8.45 0.87 3.43
N ASP A 25 -7.28 1.27 3.95
CA ASP A 25 -6.97 2.67 4.11
C ASP A 25 -6.28 3.27 2.89
N ALA A 26 -5.99 2.47 1.90
CA ALA A 26 -5.25 2.92 0.74
C ALA A 26 -6.19 3.44 -0.34
N ASP A 27 -5.63 4.28 -1.17
CA ASP A 27 -6.30 4.62 -2.41
C ASP A 27 -5.69 3.77 -3.51
N ILE A 28 -6.36 3.63 -4.62
CA ILE A 28 -5.87 2.79 -5.70
C ILE A 28 -5.79 3.59 -6.98
N LEU A 29 -4.65 3.50 -7.63
CA LEU A 29 -4.47 4.13 -8.91
C LEU A 29 -4.73 3.08 -9.99
N VAL A 30 -5.70 3.34 -10.83
CA VAL A 30 -6.14 2.39 -11.83
C VAL A 30 -5.97 2.97 -13.22
N ASP A 31 -5.52 2.14 -14.14
CA ASP A 31 -5.47 2.54 -15.53
C ASP A 31 -6.87 2.37 -16.09
N GLU A 32 -7.55 3.48 -16.35
CA GLU A 32 -8.94 3.40 -16.75
C GLU A 32 -9.14 2.83 -18.14
N LYS A 33 -8.11 2.75 -18.93
CA LYS A 33 -8.24 2.16 -20.25
C LYS A 33 -8.18 0.64 -20.21
N THR A 34 -7.37 0.09 -19.34
CA THR A 34 -7.21 -1.36 -19.28
C THR A 34 -7.85 -1.96 -18.06
N GLY A 35 -8.14 -1.15 -17.06
CA GLY A 35 -8.67 -1.66 -15.79
C GLY A 35 -7.61 -2.21 -14.86
N GLN A 36 -6.33 -2.04 -15.19
CA GLN A 36 -5.30 -2.59 -14.34
C GLN A 36 -5.02 -1.70 -13.17
N ILE A 37 -4.74 -2.32 -12.03
CA ILE A 37 -4.30 -1.59 -10.86
C ILE A 37 -2.83 -1.27 -11.05
N LEU A 38 -2.47 -0.02 -10.93
CA LEU A 38 -1.09 0.41 -11.11
C LEU A 38 -0.36 0.50 -9.79
N SER A 39 -1.01 1.02 -8.77
CA SER A 39 -0.37 1.19 -7.47
C SER A 39 -1.40 1.36 -6.38
N PHE A 40 -0.96 1.18 -5.14
CA PHE A 40 -1.73 1.56 -3.98
C PHE A 40 -1.07 2.79 -3.38
N LEU A 41 -1.88 3.70 -2.88
CA LEU A 41 -1.35 4.92 -2.26
C LEU A 41 -1.75 4.89 -0.80
N MET A 42 -0.77 4.69 0.06
CA MET A 42 -1.03 4.59 1.49
C MET A 42 -0.72 5.91 2.15
N PRO A 43 -1.60 6.41 2.99
CA PRO A 43 -1.28 7.64 3.71
C PRO A 43 -0.19 7.37 4.72
N GLU A 44 0.75 8.28 4.80
CA GLU A 44 1.79 8.13 5.78
C GLU A 44 1.31 8.64 7.11
N ARG A 45 1.40 7.80 8.13
CA ARG A 45 0.86 8.17 9.41
C ARG A 45 1.87 8.37 10.47
N LYS A 46 3.13 8.42 10.13
CA LYS A 46 4.12 8.51 11.12
C LYS A 46 3.99 9.67 11.98
N LEU A 47 3.69 10.79 11.45
CA LEU A 47 3.57 11.94 12.25
C LEU A 47 2.31 12.53 12.04
N GLN A 48 1.68 12.76 13.07
CA GLN A 48 0.44 13.34 12.96
C GLN A 48 0.50 14.80 12.83
N PHE A 49 1.61 15.39 13.15
CA PHE A 49 1.63 16.81 13.11
C PHE A 49 2.06 17.26 11.80
N LYS A 50 1.15 17.50 10.98
CA LYS A 50 1.45 18.06 9.72
C LYS A 50 1.17 19.50 9.83
N LEU A 51 1.98 20.17 10.57
CA LEU A 51 1.76 21.56 10.77
C LEU A 51 1.72 22.30 9.48
N PHE A 52 2.37 21.79 8.48
CA PHE A 52 2.37 22.48 7.23
C PHE A 52 1.53 21.78 6.20
N GLY A 53 0.72 20.89 6.66
CA GLY A 53 -0.32 20.38 5.84
C GLY A 53 0.02 19.41 4.76
N GLU A 54 1.22 19.03 4.66
CA GLU A 54 1.56 18.14 3.60
C GLU A 54 1.64 16.75 4.10
N SER A 55 0.85 15.87 3.57
CA SER A 55 1.05 14.48 3.89
C SER A 55 1.35 13.78 2.59
N GLU A 56 2.42 13.06 2.58
CA GLU A 56 2.81 12.35 1.40
C GLU A 56 2.32 10.94 1.49
N ASP A 57 1.74 10.48 0.42
CA ASP A 57 1.31 9.10 0.36
C ASP A 57 2.49 8.24 -0.02
N ILE A 58 2.51 7.03 0.48
CA ILE A 58 3.50 6.06 0.09
C ILE A 58 2.94 5.31 -1.08
N GLU A 59 3.64 5.34 -2.19
CA GLU A 59 3.18 4.62 -3.36
C GLU A 59 3.72 3.21 -3.36
N ILE A 60 2.84 2.24 -3.48
CA ILE A 60 3.19 0.83 -3.52
C ILE A 60 2.81 0.31 -4.88
N PRO A 61 3.76 0.20 -5.81
CA PRO A 61 3.44 -0.25 -7.16
C PRO A 61 2.95 -1.69 -7.14
N TRP A 62 2.05 -2.00 -8.04
CA TRP A 62 1.55 -3.36 -8.14
C TRP A 62 2.69 -4.34 -8.38
N ASP A 63 3.69 -3.92 -9.13
CA ASP A 63 4.84 -4.75 -9.43
C ASP A 63 5.69 -5.07 -8.23
N SER A 64 5.56 -4.33 -7.14
CA SER A 64 6.36 -4.59 -5.95
C SER A 64 5.81 -5.71 -5.09
N ILE A 65 4.62 -6.21 -5.41
CA ILE A 65 4.02 -7.27 -4.62
C ILE A 65 4.74 -8.57 -4.89
N ARG A 66 5.20 -9.21 -3.81
CA ARG A 66 5.92 -10.47 -3.92
C ARG A 66 5.06 -11.65 -3.51
N LYS A 67 4.13 -11.43 -2.59
CA LYS A 67 3.27 -12.51 -2.15
C LYS A 67 2.03 -11.96 -1.51
N ILE A 68 0.90 -12.59 -1.77
CA ILE A 68 -0.34 -12.26 -1.11
C ILE A 68 -0.68 -13.42 -0.19
N GLY A 69 -0.59 -13.18 1.11
CA GLY A 69 -0.88 -14.21 2.09
C GLY A 69 -2.28 -14.06 2.64
N ASN A 70 -2.58 -14.77 3.70
CA ASN A 70 -3.90 -14.73 4.29
C ASN A 70 -4.16 -13.40 4.99
N ASP A 71 -3.17 -12.90 5.71
CA ASP A 71 -3.36 -11.69 6.50
C ASP A 71 -2.49 -10.55 6.04
N MET A 72 -1.58 -10.79 5.13
CA MET A 72 -0.63 -9.77 4.76
C MET A 72 -0.25 -9.86 3.29
N ILE A 73 0.25 -8.78 2.78
CA ILE A 73 0.78 -8.72 1.43
C ILE A 73 2.22 -8.27 1.56
N ILE A 74 3.13 -9.10 1.07
CA ILE A 74 4.55 -8.79 1.14
C ILE A 74 4.92 -7.99 -0.10
N VAL A 75 5.50 -6.82 0.12
CA VAL A 75 5.97 -5.99 -0.98
C VAL A 75 7.44 -5.71 -0.80
N GLU A 76 8.09 -5.34 -1.86
CA GLU A 76 9.51 -5.04 -1.81
C GLU A 76 9.70 -3.62 -2.30
N LEU A 77 9.91 -2.71 -1.37
CA LEU A 77 10.10 -1.31 -1.67
C LEU A 77 11.51 -0.92 -1.29
N GLU A 78 12.18 -0.22 -2.17
CA GLU A 78 13.53 0.13 -1.92
C GLU A 78 13.65 1.45 -1.23
N ASP A 79 14.00 2.24 -1.11
CA ASP A 79 14.17 3.54 -0.57
C ASP A 79 13.14 3.94 0.41
N PHE A 80 12.94 3.13 1.37
CA PHE A 80 11.82 3.42 2.23
C PHE A 80 12.15 3.33 3.72
#